data_221d3eafc9e305aff23a1e132dc5b7ff
#
_entry.id   221d3eafc9e305aff23a1e132dc5b7ff
#
_cell.length_a   1.000
_cell.length_b   1.000
_cell.length_c   1.000
_cell.angle_alpha   90.00
_cell.angle_beta   90.00
_cell.angle_gamma   90.00
#
_symmetry.space_group_name_H-M   'P 1'
#
loop_
_entity.id
_entity.type
_entity.pdbx_description
1 polymer ?
#
loop_
_entity_poly.entity_id
_entity_poly.type
_entity_poly.pdbx_seq_one_letter_code
_entity_poly.pdbx_strand_id
1 'polypeptide(L)'
;MNNNQNSYTGQVDYIQPFGENTKLETGAKGIYKDNSRGIIYENFNFTNNIYEYDASQSNTFDYKEQVYALYGTFSSQYKGFSYSLGLRGEQSIGNAELATTGVKFDKIYSNLFPSASISQKLGTTEQVQLTYSRRINRPQMWALNPFRLSLDPSNIFAGNPNLKPELIDSYELSFNKFFTTASITPSIFYRYTHDKIDRTRFLIDSNTTLTSYDNFSSSKSYGAELVGNATLFKFWNLNGSVSYYKTEVNAENIQVGLTNSDFTWSGRISSSMTLPNIAFLQLSYYYSGKQAVAQGEMAPFQAFDISLRKSFFDNKLDVGLRFADVFKSQEFKVNVNDPSYTEVFTRGFDSRNVFLTLTWKFGTDNKQKSPPRRRQQNDAQDRPTDGIGF
;
A
#
# COMPACT_ATOMS: atom_id res chain seq x y z
N MET A 1 -18.11 3.00 16.90
CA MET A 1 -17.77 3.14 15.49
C MET A 1 -18.29 1.91 14.75
N ASN A 2 -19.13 2.08 13.75
CA ASN A 2 -19.69 0.97 12.96
C ASN A 2 -19.09 1.05 11.56
N ASN A 3 -18.56 -0.07 11.05
CA ASN A 3 -17.95 -0.14 9.72
C ASN A 3 -18.48 -1.38 9.00
N ASN A 4 -19.18 -1.18 7.90
CA ASN A 4 -19.68 -2.24 7.04
C ASN A 4 -19.06 -2.09 5.65
N GLN A 5 -18.44 -3.16 5.16
CA GLN A 5 -17.79 -3.16 3.85
C GLN A 5 -18.13 -4.45 3.10
N ASN A 6 -18.78 -4.28 1.96
CA ASN A 6 -19.09 -5.37 1.04
C ASN A 6 -18.37 -5.12 -0.29
N SER A 7 -17.78 -6.18 -0.85
CA SER A 7 -17.11 -6.11 -2.15
C SER A 7 -17.46 -7.33 -2.98
N TYR A 8 -17.92 -7.08 -4.21
CA TYR A 8 -18.27 -8.12 -5.19
C TYR A 8 -17.41 -7.93 -6.43
N THR A 9 -16.79 -9.00 -6.91
CA THR A 9 -15.95 -8.97 -8.10
C THR A 9 -16.39 -10.09 -9.05
N GLY A 10 -16.65 -9.71 -10.31
CA GLY A 10 -16.85 -10.63 -11.42
C GLY A 10 -15.74 -10.42 -12.45
N GLN A 11 -15.15 -11.51 -12.95
CA GLN A 11 -14.06 -11.45 -13.92
C GLN A 11 -14.17 -12.61 -14.91
N VAL A 12 -13.92 -12.32 -16.20
CA VAL A 12 -13.83 -13.32 -17.27
C VAL A 12 -12.54 -13.08 -18.04
N ASP A 13 -11.73 -14.11 -18.18
CA ASP A 13 -10.47 -14.09 -18.90
C ASP A 13 -10.50 -15.08 -20.04
N TYR A 14 -9.95 -14.66 -21.20
CA TYR A 14 -9.75 -15.49 -22.37
C TYR A 14 -8.29 -15.42 -22.81
N ILE A 15 -7.70 -16.58 -23.09
CA ILE A 15 -6.31 -16.71 -23.53
C ILE A 15 -6.33 -17.37 -24.89
N GLN A 16 -5.83 -16.67 -25.91
CA GLN A 16 -5.60 -17.18 -27.25
C GLN A 16 -4.11 -17.38 -27.48
N PRO A 17 -3.63 -18.61 -27.49
CA PRO A 17 -2.25 -18.90 -27.90
C PRO A 17 -2.12 -18.82 -29.44
N PHE A 18 -0.98 -18.30 -29.91
CA PHE A 18 -0.53 -18.28 -31.30
C PHE A 18 0.80 -19.03 -31.40
N GLY A 19 0.71 -20.36 -31.43
CA GLY A 19 1.89 -21.23 -31.32
C GLY A 19 2.39 -21.32 -29.86
N GLU A 20 3.69 -21.70 -29.70
CA GLU A 20 4.25 -21.99 -28.38
C GLU A 20 4.72 -20.74 -27.60
N ASN A 21 5.05 -19.66 -28.32
CA ASN A 21 5.76 -18.54 -27.76
C ASN A 21 4.98 -17.22 -27.77
N THR A 22 3.79 -17.21 -28.38
CA THR A 22 3.00 -15.99 -28.53
C THR A 22 1.59 -16.22 -28.02
N LYS A 23 1.04 -15.25 -27.27
CA LYS A 23 -0.34 -15.31 -26.77
C LYS A 23 -0.95 -13.92 -26.68
N LEU A 24 -2.27 -13.89 -26.83
CA LEU A 24 -3.14 -12.78 -26.50
C LEU A 24 -4.01 -13.16 -25.30
N GLU A 25 -3.96 -12.37 -24.26
CA GLU A 25 -4.82 -12.50 -23.08
C GLU A 25 -5.76 -11.31 -23.07
N THR A 26 -7.07 -11.56 -23.01
CA THR A 26 -8.08 -10.50 -22.95
C THR A 26 -9.07 -10.81 -21.84
N GLY A 27 -9.71 -9.81 -21.32
CA GLY A 27 -10.70 -10.02 -20.26
C GLY A 27 -11.55 -8.81 -19.96
N ALA A 28 -12.59 -9.07 -19.18
CA ALA A 28 -13.48 -8.08 -18.61
C ALA A 28 -13.58 -8.28 -17.10
N LYS A 29 -13.61 -7.18 -16.34
CA LYS A 29 -13.74 -7.21 -14.88
C LYS A 29 -14.74 -6.16 -14.42
N GLY A 30 -15.62 -6.54 -13.52
CA GLY A 30 -16.54 -5.66 -12.81
C GLY A 30 -16.30 -5.77 -11.31
N ILE A 31 -16.23 -4.63 -10.62
CA ILE A 31 -16.10 -4.54 -9.17
C ILE A 31 -17.23 -3.66 -8.66
N TYR A 32 -17.92 -4.10 -7.63
CA TYR A 32 -18.86 -3.29 -6.85
C TYR A 32 -18.46 -3.32 -5.40
N LYS A 33 -18.29 -2.14 -4.81
CA LYS A 33 -18.01 -1.96 -3.38
C LYS A 33 -19.11 -1.12 -2.76
N ASP A 34 -19.57 -1.54 -1.59
CA ASP A 34 -20.55 -0.83 -0.77
C ASP A 34 -19.97 -0.68 0.64
N ASN A 35 -19.60 0.53 0.98
CA ASN A 35 -18.93 0.86 2.24
C ASN A 35 -19.80 1.86 3.02
N SER A 36 -20.06 1.53 4.27
CA SER A 36 -20.75 2.42 5.22
C SER A 36 -19.90 2.55 6.48
N ARG A 37 -19.64 3.78 6.89
CA ARG A 37 -18.90 4.06 8.12
C ARG A 37 -19.65 5.05 8.98
N GLY A 38 -20.08 4.58 10.17
CA GLY A 38 -20.77 5.38 11.18
C GLY A 38 -19.87 5.69 12.38
N ILE A 39 -19.89 6.94 12.79
CA ILE A 39 -19.31 7.41 14.05
C ILE A 39 -20.50 7.91 14.89
N ILE A 40 -20.70 7.31 16.05
CA ILE A 40 -21.66 7.75 17.06
C ILE A 40 -20.84 8.38 18.19
N TYR A 41 -21.15 9.60 18.52
CA TYR A 41 -20.57 10.33 19.61
C TYR A 41 -21.64 10.61 20.66
N GLU A 42 -21.31 10.36 21.92
CA GLU A 42 -22.22 10.55 23.04
C GLU A 42 -21.49 11.31 24.14
N ASN A 43 -22.12 12.36 24.67
CA ASN A 43 -21.62 13.12 25.79
C ASN A 43 -22.27 12.63 27.09
N PHE A 44 -21.46 12.43 28.13
CA PHE A 44 -22.03 12.07 29.44
C PHE A 44 -22.66 13.28 30.10
N ASN A 45 -23.98 13.23 30.35
CA ASN A 45 -24.70 14.24 31.08
C ASN A 45 -24.65 13.93 32.58
N PHE A 46 -23.84 14.71 33.32
CA PHE A 46 -23.65 14.54 34.76
C PHE A 46 -24.91 14.83 35.57
N THR A 47 -25.88 15.58 35.03
CA THR A 47 -27.15 15.90 35.75
C THR A 47 -28.10 14.70 35.75
N ASN A 48 -28.19 14.03 34.59
CA ASN A 48 -29.11 12.91 34.40
C ASN A 48 -28.44 11.55 34.57
N ASN A 49 -27.11 11.52 34.69
CA ASN A 49 -26.26 10.33 34.79
C ASN A 49 -26.44 9.35 33.62
N ILE A 50 -26.61 9.88 32.41
CA ILE A 50 -26.77 9.12 31.17
C ILE A 50 -25.87 9.66 30.07
N TYR A 51 -25.59 8.82 29.05
CA TYR A 51 -24.97 9.26 27.82
C TYR A 51 -26.02 9.81 26.85
N GLU A 52 -25.81 11.01 26.35
CA GLU A 52 -26.70 11.70 25.41
C GLU A 52 -26.04 11.76 24.03
N TYR A 53 -26.79 11.40 23.00
CA TYR A 53 -26.34 11.43 21.61
C TYR A 53 -26.02 12.85 21.16
N ASP A 54 -24.80 13.04 20.60
CA ASP A 54 -24.39 14.31 20.02
C ASP A 54 -24.46 14.24 18.48
N ALA A 55 -25.52 14.80 17.92
CA ALA A 55 -25.73 14.83 16.48
C ALA A 55 -24.67 15.66 15.72
N SER A 56 -24.04 16.64 16.38
CA SER A 56 -23.03 17.49 15.77
C SER A 56 -21.71 16.80 15.56
N GLN A 57 -21.41 15.77 16.37
CA GLN A 57 -20.19 14.97 16.34
C GLN A 57 -20.44 13.57 15.73
N SER A 58 -21.70 13.21 15.50
CA SER A 58 -22.08 11.91 14.94
C SER A 58 -22.32 12.00 13.46
N ASN A 59 -21.86 10.98 12.73
CA ASN A 59 -21.95 10.95 11.27
C ASN A 59 -21.98 9.54 10.73
N THR A 60 -22.76 9.33 9.67
CA THR A 60 -22.67 8.13 8.81
C THR A 60 -22.38 8.58 7.40
N PHE A 61 -21.32 8.00 6.83
CA PHE A 61 -20.89 8.25 5.47
C PHE A 61 -20.93 6.95 4.67
N ASP A 62 -21.75 6.96 3.63
CA ASP A 62 -21.95 5.83 2.70
C ASP A 62 -21.22 6.13 1.39
N TYR A 63 -20.47 5.14 0.89
CA TYR A 63 -19.73 5.25 -0.36
C TYR A 63 -19.84 3.97 -1.18
N LYS A 64 -20.45 4.08 -2.35
CA LYS A 64 -20.58 3.00 -3.32
C LYS A 64 -19.66 3.25 -4.49
N GLU A 65 -18.86 2.24 -4.84
CA GLU A 65 -17.92 2.32 -5.97
C GLU A 65 -18.17 1.19 -6.95
N GLN A 66 -18.27 1.53 -8.23
CA GLN A 66 -18.37 0.59 -9.34
C GLN A 66 -17.20 0.81 -10.29
N VAL A 67 -16.51 -0.25 -10.68
CA VAL A 67 -15.42 -0.19 -11.65
C VAL A 67 -15.66 -1.24 -12.70
N TYR A 68 -15.74 -0.81 -13.94
CA TYR A 68 -15.86 -1.67 -15.13
C TYR A 68 -14.60 -1.55 -15.96
N ALA A 69 -14.00 -2.66 -16.33
CA ALA A 69 -12.75 -2.70 -17.05
C ALA A 69 -12.77 -3.71 -18.19
N LEU A 70 -12.15 -3.32 -19.31
CA LEU A 70 -11.78 -4.18 -20.40
C LEU A 70 -10.27 -4.12 -20.58
N TYR A 71 -9.62 -5.23 -20.83
CA TYR A 71 -8.17 -5.28 -20.98
C TYR A 71 -7.71 -6.33 -21.98
N GLY A 72 -6.55 -6.08 -22.55
CA GLY A 72 -5.85 -7.00 -23.41
C GLY A 72 -4.34 -6.92 -23.21
N THR A 73 -3.65 -8.06 -23.30
CA THR A 73 -2.20 -8.15 -23.22
C THR A 73 -1.70 -9.10 -24.28
N PHE A 74 -0.82 -8.60 -25.14
CA PHE A 74 -0.13 -9.39 -26.15
C PHE A 74 1.29 -9.67 -25.67
N SER A 75 1.71 -10.93 -25.67
CA SER A 75 3.03 -11.36 -25.21
C SER A 75 3.66 -12.30 -26.21
N SER A 76 4.96 -12.13 -26.46
CA SER A 76 5.72 -13.03 -27.33
C SER A 76 7.16 -13.20 -26.85
N GLN A 77 7.75 -14.33 -27.18
CA GLN A 77 9.14 -14.66 -26.87
C GLN A 77 9.85 -15.26 -28.10
N TYR A 78 11.05 -14.78 -28.36
CA TYR A 78 11.90 -15.29 -29.43
C TYR A 78 13.39 -15.24 -29.01
N LYS A 79 14.09 -16.39 -29.06
CA LYS A 79 15.54 -16.52 -28.79
C LYS A 79 16.01 -15.75 -27.53
N GLY A 80 15.28 -15.88 -26.41
CA GLY A 80 15.64 -15.20 -25.16
C GLY A 80 15.19 -13.74 -25.05
N PHE A 81 14.71 -13.14 -26.15
CA PHE A 81 14.02 -11.85 -26.14
C PHE A 81 12.54 -12.07 -25.87
N SER A 82 11.97 -11.36 -24.90
CA SER A 82 10.53 -11.44 -24.59
C SER A 82 9.96 -10.03 -24.49
N TYR A 83 8.74 -9.86 -24.99
CA TYR A 83 8.01 -8.61 -24.81
C TYR A 83 6.55 -8.86 -24.48
N SER A 84 5.96 -7.90 -23.78
CA SER A 84 4.56 -7.89 -23.41
C SER A 84 4.03 -6.46 -23.52
N LEU A 85 2.91 -6.29 -24.22
CA LEU A 85 2.23 -5.01 -24.39
C LEU A 85 0.80 -5.17 -23.92
N GLY A 86 0.38 -4.35 -22.95
CA GLY A 86 -0.95 -4.40 -22.37
C GLY A 86 -1.65 -3.04 -22.44
N LEU A 87 -2.96 -3.08 -22.58
CA LEU A 87 -3.83 -1.93 -22.46
C LEU A 87 -5.07 -2.33 -21.66
N ARG A 88 -5.42 -1.52 -20.67
CA ARG A 88 -6.64 -1.65 -19.88
C ARG A 88 -7.39 -0.32 -19.90
N GLY A 89 -8.67 -0.35 -20.23
CA GLY A 89 -9.60 0.76 -20.10
C GLY A 89 -10.52 0.53 -18.91
N GLU A 90 -10.72 1.56 -18.10
CA GLU A 90 -11.65 1.50 -16.95
C GLU A 90 -12.62 2.68 -16.96
N GLN A 91 -13.87 2.37 -16.60
CA GLN A 91 -14.90 3.31 -16.19
C GLN A 91 -15.12 3.13 -14.68
N SER A 92 -14.99 4.21 -13.91
CA SER A 92 -15.26 4.22 -12.47
C SER A 92 -16.41 5.15 -12.16
N ILE A 93 -17.33 4.70 -11.29
CA ILE A 93 -18.50 5.45 -10.83
C ILE A 93 -18.52 5.33 -9.30
N GLY A 94 -18.42 6.45 -8.62
CA GLY A 94 -18.51 6.55 -7.16
C GLY A 94 -19.71 7.39 -6.77
N ASN A 95 -20.53 6.92 -5.84
CA ASN A 95 -21.65 7.65 -5.26
C ASN A 95 -21.45 7.75 -3.75
N ALA A 96 -21.47 8.94 -3.23
CA ALA A 96 -21.28 9.22 -1.80
C ALA A 96 -22.47 9.93 -1.21
N GLU A 97 -22.80 9.58 0.04
CA GLU A 97 -23.85 10.22 0.82
C GLU A 97 -23.40 10.41 2.27
N LEU A 98 -23.52 11.64 2.75
CA LEU A 98 -23.38 11.97 4.15
C LEU A 98 -24.79 11.92 4.77
N ALA A 99 -25.15 10.78 5.35
CA ALA A 99 -26.52 10.52 5.79
C ALA A 99 -27.04 11.54 6.84
N THR A 100 -26.14 12.09 7.66
CA THR A 100 -26.49 13.06 8.72
C THR A 100 -26.95 14.40 8.15
N THR A 101 -26.41 14.83 7.00
CA THR A 101 -26.73 16.13 6.38
C THR A 101 -27.46 15.99 5.05
N GLY A 102 -27.58 14.78 4.52
CA GLY A 102 -28.15 14.52 3.19
C GLY A 102 -27.30 14.99 2.02
N VAL A 103 -26.04 15.39 2.27
CA VAL A 103 -25.11 15.84 1.21
C VAL A 103 -24.71 14.64 0.38
N LYS A 104 -24.90 14.75 -0.95
CA LYS A 104 -24.55 13.72 -1.93
C LYS A 104 -23.61 14.28 -2.97
N PHE A 105 -22.69 13.44 -3.43
CA PHE A 105 -21.82 13.76 -4.57
C PHE A 105 -21.43 12.50 -5.35
N ASP A 106 -21.20 12.69 -6.65
CA ASP A 106 -20.85 11.61 -7.55
C ASP A 106 -19.45 11.83 -8.14
N LYS A 107 -18.79 10.74 -8.45
CA LYS A 107 -17.48 10.70 -9.09
C LYS A 107 -17.57 9.79 -10.32
N ILE A 108 -17.33 10.33 -11.50
CA ILE A 108 -17.32 9.55 -12.74
C ILE A 108 -16.05 9.90 -13.49
N TYR A 109 -15.25 8.88 -13.78
CA TYR A 109 -14.02 9.06 -14.57
C TYR A 109 -13.68 7.81 -15.38
N SER A 110 -13.06 8.02 -16.53
CA SER A 110 -12.56 6.97 -17.42
C SER A 110 -11.07 7.13 -17.61
N ASN A 111 -10.32 6.04 -17.51
CA ASN A 111 -8.87 6.06 -17.60
C ASN A 111 -8.35 4.90 -18.47
N LEU A 112 -7.19 5.14 -19.10
CA LEU A 112 -6.44 4.12 -19.83
C LEU A 112 -5.13 3.83 -19.11
N PHE A 113 -4.82 2.55 -19.01
CA PHE A 113 -3.64 2.00 -18.33
C PHE A 113 -2.80 1.20 -19.29
N PRO A 114 -1.91 1.84 -20.06
CA PRO A 114 -0.94 1.14 -20.87
C PRO A 114 0.15 0.49 -20.00
N SER A 115 0.66 -0.65 -20.45
CA SER A 115 1.79 -1.32 -19.87
C SER A 115 2.68 -1.93 -20.95
N ALA A 116 3.97 -1.94 -20.71
CA ALA A 116 4.96 -2.57 -21.60
C ALA A 116 6.06 -3.22 -20.77
N SER A 117 6.52 -4.38 -21.23
CA SER A 117 7.67 -5.05 -20.65
C SER A 117 8.51 -5.63 -21.79
N ILE A 118 9.81 -5.40 -21.73
CA ILE A 118 10.79 -5.94 -22.66
C ILE A 118 11.87 -6.58 -21.82
N SER A 119 12.25 -7.81 -22.14
CA SER A 119 13.34 -8.47 -21.45
C SER A 119 14.21 -9.28 -22.41
N GLN A 120 15.52 -9.32 -22.11
CA GLN A 120 16.51 -10.08 -22.83
C GLN A 120 17.32 -10.94 -21.87
N LYS A 121 17.34 -12.24 -22.12
CA LYS A 121 18.31 -13.14 -21.49
C LYS A 121 19.69 -12.92 -22.12
N LEU A 122 20.68 -12.64 -21.27
CA LEU A 122 22.10 -12.45 -21.72
C LEU A 122 22.94 -13.72 -21.63
N GLY A 123 22.32 -14.77 -21.08
CA GLY A 123 22.91 -16.08 -20.88
C GLY A 123 21.91 -17.01 -20.22
N THR A 124 22.38 -17.96 -19.43
CA THR A 124 21.56 -18.91 -18.71
C THR A 124 21.08 -18.35 -17.35
N THR A 125 21.78 -17.36 -16.82
CA THR A 125 21.61 -16.87 -15.44
C THR A 125 21.43 -15.35 -15.35
N GLU A 126 21.53 -14.62 -16.46
CA GLU A 126 21.36 -13.18 -16.50
C GLU A 126 20.16 -12.77 -17.38
N GLN A 127 19.48 -11.72 -16.95
CA GLN A 127 18.39 -11.10 -17.70
C GLN A 127 18.35 -9.60 -17.42
N VAL A 128 18.24 -8.81 -18.47
CA VAL A 128 17.88 -7.38 -18.39
C VAL A 128 16.41 -7.24 -18.69
N GLN A 129 15.71 -6.35 -17.98
CA GLN A 129 14.30 -6.09 -18.20
C GLN A 129 14.03 -4.59 -18.08
N LEU A 130 13.26 -4.06 -19.02
CA LEU A 130 12.69 -2.71 -18.98
C LEU A 130 11.19 -2.82 -18.89
N THR A 131 10.58 -2.11 -17.94
CA THR A 131 9.13 -2.08 -17.74
C THR A 131 8.59 -0.68 -17.71
N TYR A 132 7.38 -0.52 -18.21
CA TYR A 132 6.56 0.67 -18.05
C TYR A 132 5.14 0.25 -17.65
N SER A 133 4.53 0.98 -16.73
CA SER A 133 3.12 0.81 -16.39
C SER A 133 2.50 2.10 -15.89
N ARG A 134 1.25 2.38 -16.30
CA ARG A 134 0.39 3.39 -15.69
C ARG A 134 -0.59 2.71 -14.74
N ARG A 135 -0.75 3.29 -13.56
CA ARG A 135 -1.66 2.81 -12.51
C ARG A 135 -2.51 3.94 -11.98
N ILE A 136 -3.61 3.60 -11.33
CA ILE A 136 -4.49 4.54 -10.63
C ILE A 136 -4.46 4.26 -9.13
N ASN A 137 -4.41 5.33 -8.33
CA ASN A 137 -4.71 5.28 -6.90
C ASN A 137 -5.94 6.16 -6.64
N ARG A 138 -7.03 5.54 -6.22
CA ARG A 138 -8.30 6.22 -5.98
C ARG A 138 -8.33 6.81 -4.59
N PRO A 139 -8.98 7.98 -4.38
CA PRO A 139 -9.18 8.52 -3.05
C PRO A 139 -9.88 7.49 -2.17
N GLN A 140 -9.38 7.30 -0.97
CA GLN A 140 -10.03 6.44 0.00
C GLN A 140 -11.30 7.11 0.55
N MET A 141 -12.28 6.31 0.94
CA MET A 141 -13.58 6.77 1.46
C MET A 141 -13.44 7.84 2.57
N TRP A 142 -12.52 7.65 3.51
CA TRP A 142 -12.31 8.59 4.61
C TRP A 142 -11.70 9.92 4.16
N ALA A 143 -10.91 9.93 3.07
CA ALA A 143 -10.36 11.14 2.48
C ALA A 143 -11.41 11.95 1.70
N LEU A 144 -12.52 11.32 1.31
CA LEU A 144 -13.65 11.96 0.61
C LEU A 144 -14.71 12.50 1.58
N ASN A 145 -14.76 12.02 2.83
CA ASN A 145 -15.81 12.37 3.78
C ASN A 145 -15.68 13.82 4.27
N PRO A 146 -16.58 14.76 3.88
CA PRO A 146 -16.47 16.17 4.24
C PRO A 146 -16.88 16.48 5.68
N PHE A 147 -17.29 15.48 6.45
CA PHE A 147 -17.68 15.70 7.83
C PHE A 147 -16.48 16.19 8.65
N ARG A 148 -16.70 17.28 9.38
CA ARG A 148 -15.68 17.85 10.27
C ARG A 148 -15.63 17.07 11.58
N LEU A 149 -14.60 16.28 11.75
CA LEU A 149 -14.33 15.54 12.98
C LEU A 149 -13.37 16.35 13.85
N SER A 150 -13.84 16.78 15.01
CA SER A 150 -13.00 17.42 16.02
C SER A 150 -12.57 16.36 17.02
N LEU A 151 -11.29 15.96 16.95
CA LEU A 151 -10.69 15.05 17.94
C LEU A 151 -10.29 15.80 19.21
N ASP A 152 -9.97 17.07 19.06
CA ASP A 152 -9.76 18.06 20.11
C ASP A 152 -10.14 19.45 19.58
N PRO A 153 -10.35 20.46 20.47
CA PRO A 153 -10.81 21.80 20.05
C PRO A 153 -9.88 22.50 19.05
N SER A 154 -8.58 22.14 19.04
CA SER A 154 -7.55 22.81 18.23
C SER A 154 -7.24 22.06 16.94
N ASN A 155 -7.76 20.83 16.75
CA ASN A 155 -7.45 20.01 15.59
C ASN A 155 -8.72 19.43 14.96
N ILE A 156 -9.08 19.97 13.82
CA ILE A 156 -10.21 19.50 13.01
C ILE A 156 -9.68 18.70 11.83
N PHE A 157 -10.34 17.59 11.57
CA PHE A 157 -10.11 16.80 10.36
C PHE A 157 -11.37 16.82 9.49
N ALA A 158 -11.21 17.03 8.18
CA ALA A 158 -12.27 16.86 7.19
C ALA A 158 -11.68 16.34 5.87
N GLY A 159 -12.32 15.34 5.28
CA GLY A 159 -11.97 14.91 3.93
C GLY A 159 -12.44 15.91 2.88
N ASN A 160 -11.98 15.68 1.63
CA ASN A 160 -12.28 16.55 0.50
C ASN A 160 -13.05 15.77 -0.58
N PRO A 161 -14.34 16.04 -0.77
CA PRO A 161 -15.16 15.38 -1.80
C PRO A 161 -14.69 15.69 -3.23
N ASN A 162 -13.84 16.70 -3.44
CA ASN A 162 -13.36 17.11 -4.76
C ASN A 162 -12.11 16.36 -5.22
N LEU A 163 -11.55 15.47 -4.42
CA LEU A 163 -10.37 14.70 -4.79
C LEU A 163 -10.56 13.94 -6.10
N LYS A 164 -9.55 14.00 -6.95
CA LYS A 164 -9.37 13.20 -8.16
C LYS A 164 -8.49 12.00 -7.85
N PRO A 165 -8.54 10.92 -8.63
CA PRO A 165 -7.59 9.84 -8.51
C PRO A 165 -6.18 10.27 -8.95
N GLU A 166 -5.16 9.73 -8.30
CA GLU A 166 -3.78 9.84 -8.77
C GLU A 166 -3.56 8.91 -9.97
N LEU A 167 -2.81 9.37 -10.96
CA LEU A 167 -2.29 8.53 -12.03
C LEU A 167 -0.77 8.42 -11.90
N ILE A 168 -0.27 7.19 -11.86
CA ILE A 168 1.14 6.90 -11.56
C ILE A 168 1.77 6.22 -12.77
N ASP A 169 2.72 6.91 -13.43
CA ASP A 169 3.57 6.36 -14.46
C ASP A 169 4.86 5.83 -13.82
N SER A 170 5.16 4.56 -14.04
CA SER A 170 6.34 3.90 -13.51
C SER A 170 7.20 3.32 -14.61
N TYR A 171 8.48 3.64 -14.59
CA TYR A 171 9.53 3.12 -15.47
C TYR A 171 10.58 2.42 -14.61
N GLU A 172 11.01 1.24 -15.00
CA GLU A 172 12.03 0.49 -14.29
C GLU A 172 12.92 -0.28 -15.25
N LEU A 173 14.25 -0.16 -15.06
CA LEU A 173 15.23 -0.97 -15.70
C LEU A 173 15.91 -1.84 -14.63
N SER A 174 15.80 -3.15 -14.77
CA SER A 174 16.37 -4.12 -13.84
C SER A 174 17.31 -5.10 -14.52
N PHE A 175 18.30 -5.55 -13.76
CA PHE A 175 19.21 -6.62 -14.12
C PHE A 175 19.09 -7.75 -13.12
N ASN A 176 18.71 -8.93 -13.59
CA ASN A 176 18.56 -10.12 -12.75
C ASN A 176 19.77 -11.04 -12.95
N LYS A 177 20.43 -11.41 -11.86
CA LYS A 177 21.50 -12.42 -11.84
C LYS A 177 21.12 -13.54 -10.89
N PHE A 178 21.06 -14.75 -11.42
CA PHE A 178 20.79 -15.96 -10.65
C PHE A 178 22.09 -16.73 -10.46
N PHE A 179 22.35 -17.10 -9.20
CA PHE A 179 23.39 -18.01 -8.78
C PHE A 179 22.77 -19.31 -8.30
N THR A 180 23.55 -20.33 -8.03
CA THR A 180 23.00 -21.63 -7.56
C THR A 180 22.19 -21.51 -6.28
N THR A 181 22.61 -20.66 -5.34
CA THR A 181 21.97 -20.51 -4.03
C THR A 181 21.57 -19.06 -3.70
N ALA A 182 21.66 -18.16 -4.68
CA ALA A 182 21.37 -16.75 -4.48
C ALA A 182 20.79 -16.12 -5.75
N SER A 183 20.12 -14.99 -5.60
CA SER A 183 19.85 -14.07 -6.70
C SER A 183 20.04 -12.63 -6.26
N ILE A 184 20.37 -11.78 -7.21
CA ILE A 184 20.53 -10.34 -7.01
C ILE A 184 19.86 -9.60 -8.17
N THR A 185 19.12 -8.57 -7.84
CA THR A 185 18.40 -7.74 -8.82
C THR A 185 18.63 -6.26 -8.49
N PRO A 186 19.67 -5.62 -9.01
CA PRO A 186 19.77 -4.18 -9.06
C PRO A 186 18.75 -3.62 -10.07
N SER A 187 18.14 -2.50 -9.74
CA SER A 187 17.27 -1.74 -10.62
C SER A 187 17.43 -0.24 -10.44
N ILE A 188 17.08 0.51 -11.47
CA ILE A 188 16.84 1.95 -11.40
C ILE A 188 15.40 2.21 -11.80
N PHE A 189 14.78 3.17 -11.15
CA PHE A 189 13.38 3.48 -11.38
C PHE A 189 13.12 4.98 -11.45
N TYR A 190 12.05 5.33 -12.16
CA TYR A 190 11.46 6.66 -12.19
C TYR A 190 9.93 6.51 -12.10
N ARG A 191 9.31 7.22 -11.15
CA ARG A 191 7.87 7.28 -10.98
C ARG A 191 7.41 8.73 -11.04
N TYR A 192 6.36 8.97 -11.79
CA TYR A 192 5.70 10.25 -11.87
C TYR A 192 4.24 10.10 -11.47
N THR A 193 3.81 10.81 -10.44
CA THR A 193 2.44 10.79 -9.94
C THR A 193 1.78 12.10 -10.30
N HIS A 194 0.74 12.04 -11.10
CA HIS A 194 -0.15 13.14 -11.41
C HIS A 194 -1.23 13.25 -10.34
N ASP A 195 -1.71 14.46 -10.05
CA ASP A 195 -2.77 14.73 -9.07
C ASP A 195 -2.52 14.02 -7.73
N LYS A 196 -1.28 14.11 -7.22
CA LYS A 196 -0.85 13.42 -5.98
C LYS A 196 -1.78 13.78 -4.83
N ILE A 197 -2.44 12.79 -4.24
CA ILE A 197 -3.29 12.99 -3.05
C ILE A 197 -2.38 13.00 -1.83
N ASP A 198 -2.39 14.10 -1.10
CA ASP A 198 -1.66 14.20 0.16
C ASP A 198 -2.38 15.10 1.15
N ARG A 199 -1.92 15.07 2.39
CA ARG A 199 -2.49 15.88 3.46
C ARG A 199 -2.08 17.33 3.32
N THR A 200 -3.07 18.19 3.52
CA THR A 200 -2.88 19.63 3.71
C THR A 200 -3.32 19.99 5.12
N ARG A 201 -2.60 20.93 5.72
CA ARG A 201 -2.94 21.44 7.04
C ARG A 201 -2.92 22.95 6.98
N PHE A 202 -4.03 23.55 7.41
CA PHE A 202 -4.23 24.99 7.40
C PHE A 202 -4.61 25.49 8.77
N LEU A 203 -4.06 26.64 9.15
CA LEU A 203 -4.50 27.38 10.32
C LEU A 203 -5.79 28.11 9.94
N ILE A 204 -6.92 27.78 10.55
CA ILE A 204 -8.25 28.38 10.26
C ILE A 204 -8.61 29.52 11.21
N ASP A 205 -7.98 29.55 12.38
CA ASP A 205 -8.00 30.66 13.33
C ASP A 205 -6.68 30.65 14.15
N SER A 206 -6.53 31.53 15.14
CA SER A 206 -5.29 31.67 15.91
C SER A 206 -4.82 30.41 16.64
N ASN A 207 -5.72 29.44 16.88
CA ASN A 207 -5.42 28.27 17.70
C ASN A 207 -5.95 26.95 17.11
N THR A 208 -6.62 26.98 15.93
CA THR A 208 -7.28 25.81 15.36
C THR A 208 -6.71 25.50 13.98
N THR A 209 -6.28 24.25 13.78
CA THR A 209 -5.84 23.73 12.49
C THR A 209 -6.91 22.84 11.87
N LEU A 210 -7.05 22.94 10.55
CA LEU A 210 -7.82 22.01 9.72
C LEU A 210 -6.85 21.13 8.94
N THR A 211 -6.92 19.83 9.18
CA THR A 211 -6.26 18.83 8.35
C THR A 211 -7.25 18.31 7.31
N SER A 212 -6.86 18.36 6.04
CA SER A 212 -7.65 17.85 4.90
C SER A 212 -6.76 17.07 3.93
N TYR A 213 -7.30 16.76 2.76
CA TYR A 213 -6.58 16.17 1.63
C TYR A 213 -6.82 16.99 0.39
N ASP A 214 -5.77 17.14 -0.42
CA ASP A 214 -5.87 17.80 -1.71
C ASP A 214 -5.05 17.06 -2.76
N ASN A 215 -5.35 17.33 -4.03
CA ASN A 215 -4.53 16.88 -5.14
C ASN A 215 -3.42 17.90 -5.38
N PHE A 216 -2.18 17.54 -5.10
CA PHE A 216 -1.01 18.30 -5.50
C PHE A 216 -0.75 18.16 -6.99
N SER A 217 -0.10 19.13 -7.61
CA SER A 217 0.20 19.12 -9.04
C SER A 217 0.90 17.83 -9.45
N SER A 218 1.94 17.42 -8.72
CA SER A 218 2.66 16.19 -9.02
C SER A 218 3.60 15.75 -7.88
N SER A 219 4.02 14.48 -7.96
CA SER A 219 5.19 13.98 -7.23
C SER A 219 6.07 13.17 -8.17
N LYS A 220 7.39 13.30 -8.01
CA LYS A 220 8.40 12.49 -8.71
C LYS A 220 9.18 11.69 -7.69
N SER A 221 9.49 10.43 -8.03
CA SER A 221 10.39 9.62 -7.22
C SER A 221 11.30 8.83 -8.14
N TYR A 222 12.62 8.96 -7.95
CA TYR A 222 13.60 8.28 -8.78
C TYR A 222 14.85 7.90 -7.99
N GLY A 223 15.41 6.74 -8.33
CA GLY A 223 16.53 6.19 -7.58
C GLY A 223 16.95 4.82 -8.05
N ALA A 224 17.67 4.13 -7.17
CA ALA A 224 18.13 2.78 -7.37
C ALA A 224 17.63 1.87 -6.25
N GLU A 225 17.39 0.62 -6.61
CA GLU A 225 17.00 -0.43 -5.67
C GLU A 225 17.87 -1.66 -5.90
N LEU A 226 18.22 -2.35 -4.82
CA LEU A 226 18.88 -3.63 -4.83
C LEU A 226 18.04 -4.63 -4.06
N VAL A 227 17.56 -5.68 -4.74
CA VAL A 227 16.87 -6.81 -4.12
C VAL A 227 17.77 -8.02 -4.16
N GLY A 228 17.84 -8.77 -3.08
CA GLY A 228 18.66 -9.97 -3.01
C GLY A 228 18.02 -11.06 -2.15
N ASN A 229 18.31 -12.31 -2.52
CA ASN A 229 18.05 -13.46 -1.67
C ASN A 229 19.24 -14.43 -1.75
N ALA A 230 19.49 -15.13 -0.65
CA ALA A 230 20.53 -16.14 -0.59
C ALA A 230 20.14 -17.26 0.40
N THR A 231 20.47 -18.50 0.04
CA THR A 231 20.41 -19.65 0.93
C THR A 231 21.85 -20.04 1.31
N LEU A 232 22.21 -19.76 2.55
CA LEU A 232 23.52 -20.05 3.11
C LEU A 232 23.45 -21.35 3.92
N PHE A 233 24.45 -22.23 3.76
CA PHE A 233 24.58 -23.46 4.56
C PHE A 233 23.34 -24.37 4.57
N LYS A 234 22.47 -24.30 3.54
CA LYS A 234 21.21 -25.06 3.40
C LYS A 234 20.13 -24.81 4.49
N PHE A 235 20.46 -24.19 5.59
CA PHE A 235 19.54 -23.94 6.72
C PHE A 235 19.27 -22.44 6.95
N TRP A 236 19.98 -21.55 6.31
CA TRP A 236 19.89 -20.12 6.53
C TRP A 236 19.47 -19.38 5.25
N ASN A 237 18.28 -18.81 5.26
CA ASN A 237 17.75 -18.00 4.15
C ASN A 237 17.80 -16.53 4.51
N LEU A 238 18.40 -15.73 3.65
CA LEU A 238 18.43 -14.27 3.72
C LEU A 238 17.63 -13.70 2.55
N ASN A 239 16.75 -12.74 2.85
CA ASN A 239 16.04 -11.94 1.86
C ASN A 239 16.15 -10.49 2.26
N GLY A 240 16.45 -9.61 1.31
CA GLY A 240 16.54 -8.20 1.62
C GLY A 240 16.38 -7.31 0.40
N SER A 241 16.04 -6.07 0.68
CA SER A 241 16.08 -5.00 -0.30
C SER A 241 16.57 -3.71 0.34
N VAL A 242 17.24 -2.89 -0.43
CA VAL A 242 17.60 -1.53 -0.08
C VAL A 242 17.34 -0.63 -1.29
N SER A 243 16.67 0.50 -1.05
CA SER A 243 16.39 1.50 -2.07
C SER A 243 16.95 2.84 -1.60
N TYR A 244 17.60 3.57 -2.51
CA TYR A 244 18.05 4.94 -2.33
C TYR A 244 17.43 5.80 -3.42
N TYR A 245 16.67 6.82 -3.05
CA TYR A 245 15.89 7.60 -4.02
C TYR A 245 15.66 9.02 -3.56
N LYS A 246 15.40 9.89 -4.54
CA LYS A 246 14.91 11.24 -4.32
C LYS A 246 13.40 11.28 -4.53
N THR A 247 12.68 11.97 -3.64
CA THR A 247 11.28 12.35 -3.83
C THR A 247 11.18 13.85 -3.98
N GLU A 248 10.43 14.32 -4.98
CA GLU A 248 10.09 15.71 -5.22
C GLU A 248 8.57 15.84 -5.21
N VAL A 249 8.04 16.76 -4.40
CA VAL A 249 6.60 17.05 -4.30
C VAL A 249 6.38 18.48 -4.77
N ASN A 250 5.42 18.66 -5.68
CA ASN A 250 4.98 19.96 -6.15
C ASN A 250 3.51 20.16 -5.76
N ALA A 251 3.25 21.12 -4.89
CA ALA A 251 1.93 21.54 -4.42
C ALA A 251 1.68 23.05 -4.65
N GLU A 252 2.32 23.64 -5.67
CA GLU A 252 2.14 25.06 -6.03
C GLU A 252 0.72 25.42 -6.41
N ASN A 253 -0.09 24.43 -6.81
CA ASN A 253 -1.53 24.62 -7.05
C ASN A 253 -2.34 24.83 -5.77
N ILE A 254 -1.78 24.47 -4.61
CA ILE A 254 -2.41 24.69 -3.30
C ILE A 254 -1.90 26.00 -2.70
N GLN A 255 -0.58 26.21 -2.74
CA GLN A 255 0.08 27.41 -2.22
C GLN A 255 1.32 27.71 -3.05
N VAL A 256 1.47 28.96 -3.48
CA VAL A 256 2.62 29.40 -4.29
C VAL A 256 3.92 29.13 -3.54
N GLY A 257 4.87 28.48 -4.21
CA GLY A 257 6.16 28.10 -3.66
C GLY A 257 6.15 26.85 -2.78
N LEU A 258 5.02 26.16 -2.64
CA LEU A 258 4.93 24.93 -1.88
C LEU A 258 5.48 23.76 -2.70
N THR A 259 6.80 23.62 -2.63
CA THR A 259 7.56 22.50 -3.21
C THR A 259 8.53 21.95 -2.18
N ASN A 260 8.73 20.66 -2.19
CA ASN A 260 9.69 20.03 -1.28
C ASN A 260 10.40 18.85 -1.97
N SER A 261 11.63 18.61 -1.58
CA SER A 261 12.36 17.45 -2.09
C SER A 261 13.43 16.97 -1.12
N ASP A 262 13.62 15.66 -1.06
CA ASP A 262 14.70 15.08 -0.26
C ASP A 262 15.15 13.74 -0.82
N PHE A 263 16.39 13.37 -0.46
CA PHE A 263 16.91 12.03 -0.65
C PHE A 263 16.61 11.18 0.58
N THR A 264 16.19 9.97 0.33
CA THR A 264 15.95 9.00 1.39
C THR A 264 16.47 7.63 1.01
N TRP A 265 16.66 6.79 2.02
CA TRP A 265 16.86 5.37 1.78
C TRP A 265 15.88 4.57 2.63
N SER A 266 15.48 3.42 2.12
CA SER A 266 14.67 2.46 2.85
C SER A 266 15.23 1.07 2.63
N GLY A 267 14.99 0.18 3.58
CA GLY A 267 15.47 -1.18 3.44
C GLY A 267 14.74 -2.13 4.37
N ARG A 268 14.72 -3.38 3.95
CA ARG A 268 14.24 -4.48 4.78
C ARG A 268 15.18 -5.68 4.63
N ILE A 269 15.35 -6.39 5.71
CA ILE A 269 16.06 -7.67 5.70
C ILE A 269 15.28 -8.68 6.54
N SER A 270 15.16 -9.89 6.04
CA SER A 270 14.61 -11.03 6.75
C SER A 270 15.61 -12.17 6.72
N SER A 271 15.97 -12.64 7.88
CA SER A 271 16.89 -13.76 8.10
C SER A 271 16.10 -14.91 8.73
N SER A 272 16.01 -16.04 8.04
CA SER A 272 15.27 -17.22 8.48
C SER A 272 16.23 -18.41 8.60
N MET A 273 16.34 -18.98 9.80
CA MET A 273 17.23 -20.11 10.10
C MET A 273 16.41 -21.32 10.53
N THR A 274 16.53 -22.42 9.82
CA THR A 274 15.98 -23.72 10.21
C THR A 274 17.07 -24.52 10.90
N LEU A 275 17.09 -24.50 12.23
CA LEU A 275 18.04 -25.23 13.04
C LEU A 275 17.50 -26.66 13.25
N PRO A 276 18.10 -27.69 12.63
CA PRO A 276 17.59 -29.06 12.71
C PRO A 276 17.38 -29.51 14.16
N ASN A 277 16.22 -30.09 14.48
CA ASN A 277 15.82 -30.60 15.81
C ASN A 277 15.76 -29.54 16.94
N ILE A 278 16.11 -28.27 16.67
CA ILE A 278 16.11 -27.18 17.67
C ILE A 278 14.88 -26.31 17.49
N ALA A 279 14.88 -25.47 16.45
CA ALA A 279 13.82 -24.52 16.20
C ALA A 279 13.96 -23.85 14.82
N PHE A 280 12.93 -23.14 14.39
CA PHE A 280 12.99 -22.18 13.32
C PHE A 280 13.07 -20.77 13.96
N LEU A 281 14.11 -20.02 13.59
CA LEU A 281 14.32 -18.63 14.01
C LEU A 281 14.17 -17.71 12.81
N GLN A 282 13.41 -16.63 12.98
CA GLN A 282 13.30 -15.55 11.99
C GLN A 282 13.57 -14.20 12.65
N LEU A 283 14.44 -13.43 12.04
CA LEU A 283 14.73 -12.04 12.38
C LEU A 283 14.29 -11.17 11.21
N SER A 284 13.57 -10.10 11.48
CA SER A 284 13.11 -9.15 10.45
C SER A 284 13.40 -7.73 10.89
N TYR A 285 14.05 -6.97 10.01
CA TYR A 285 14.30 -5.55 10.23
C TYR A 285 13.79 -4.75 9.04
N TYR A 286 13.12 -3.66 9.34
CA TYR A 286 12.64 -2.67 8.40
C TYR A 286 13.12 -1.28 8.81
N TYR A 287 13.55 -0.49 7.84
CA TYR A 287 13.90 0.90 8.00
C TYR A 287 13.34 1.72 6.84
N SER A 288 12.76 2.87 7.14
CA SER A 288 12.41 3.92 6.20
C SER A 288 13.03 5.22 6.69
N GLY A 289 13.87 5.83 5.88
CA GLY A 289 14.46 7.13 6.18
C GLY A 289 13.41 8.25 6.17
N LYS A 290 13.84 9.48 6.44
CA LYS A 290 12.96 10.62 6.38
C LYS A 290 12.40 10.80 4.96
N GLN A 291 11.16 11.27 4.87
CA GLN A 291 10.48 11.47 3.58
C GLN A 291 9.98 12.90 3.48
N ALA A 292 10.24 13.53 2.34
CA ALA A 292 9.67 14.85 2.04
C ALA A 292 8.15 14.71 1.87
N VAL A 293 7.40 15.55 2.58
CA VAL A 293 5.98 15.82 2.34
C VAL A 293 5.85 17.30 1.98
N ALA A 294 4.74 17.72 1.38
CA ALA A 294 4.66 19.09 0.87
C ALA A 294 4.97 20.16 1.93
N GLN A 295 4.41 20.04 3.12
CA GLN A 295 4.54 21.00 4.21
C GLN A 295 5.60 20.60 5.27
N GLY A 296 6.63 19.81 4.89
CA GLY A 296 7.67 19.42 5.85
C GLY A 296 8.30 18.06 5.59
N GLU A 297 8.48 17.28 6.64
CA GLU A 297 9.10 15.96 6.55
C GLU A 297 8.44 14.94 7.48
N MET A 298 8.36 13.72 7.03
CA MET A 298 8.07 12.57 7.88
C MET A 298 9.38 12.00 8.41
N ALA A 299 9.48 11.84 9.73
CA ALA A 299 10.67 11.34 10.40
C ALA A 299 10.97 9.87 10.05
N PRO A 300 12.21 9.41 10.21
CA PRO A 300 12.56 8.01 10.00
C PRO A 300 11.73 7.06 10.86
N PHE A 301 11.43 5.90 10.29
CA PHE A 301 10.65 4.83 10.92
C PHE A 301 11.41 3.52 10.83
N GLN A 302 11.40 2.72 11.89
CA GLN A 302 12.04 1.41 11.90
C GLN A 302 11.27 0.41 12.74
N ALA A 303 11.50 -0.89 12.48
CA ALA A 303 10.93 -1.98 13.25
C ALA A 303 11.85 -3.19 13.25
N PHE A 304 11.98 -3.86 14.37
CA PHE A 304 12.73 -5.10 14.51
C PHE A 304 11.91 -6.17 15.21
N ASP A 305 11.69 -7.29 14.52
CA ASP A 305 10.90 -8.42 14.99
C ASP A 305 11.78 -9.68 15.13
N ILE A 306 11.52 -10.46 16.17
CA ILE A 306 12.12 -11.78 16.38
C ILE A 306 10.99 -12.80 16.47
N SER A 307 11.09 -13.90 15.71
CA SER A 307 10.13 -15.00 15.78
C SER A 307 10.86 -16.32 15.97
N LEU A 308 10.41 -17.11 16.93
CA LEU A 308 10.89 -18.45 17.22
C LEU A 308 9.73 -19.44 17.08
N ARG A 309 9.92 -20.53 16.36
CA ARG A 309 8.93 -21.61 16.24
C ARG A 309 9.59 -22.96 16.43
N LYS A 310 8.94 -23.81 17.20
CA LYS A 310 9.36 -25.20 17.41
C LYS A 310 8.17 -26.12 17.26
N SER A 311 8.38 -27.24 16.55
CA SER A 311 7.41 -28.32 16.44
C SER A 311 7.71 -29.41 17.44
N PHE A 312 6.66 -29.99 18.05
CA PHE A 312 6.71 -31.07 19.04
C PHE A 312 5.79 -32.20 18.59
N PHE A 313 5.96 -33.37 19.18
CA PHE A 313 5.09 -34.55 18.97
C PHE A 313 4.95 -34.90 17.47
N ASP A 314 6.08 -35.15 16.80
CA ASP A 314 6.13 -35.49 15.37
C ASP A 314 5.39 -34.47 14.50
N ASN A 315 5.64 -33.18 14.76
CA ASN A 315 5.02 -32.04 14.09
C ASN A 315 3.50 -31.87 14.30
N LYS A 316 2.94 -32.51 15.33
CA LYS A 316 1.52 -32.36 15.69
C LYS A 316 1.23 -31.04 16.43
N LEU A 317 2.18 -30.53 17.22
CA LEU A 317 2.07 -29.27 17.93
C LEU A 317 3.16 -28.30 17.47
N ASP A 318 2.77 -27.16 16.86
CA ASP A 318 3.67 -26.06 16.62
C ASP A 318 3.48 -25.01 17.71
N VAL A 319 4.57 -24.62 18.36
CA VAL A 319 4.64 -23.52 19.31
C VAL A 319 5.44 -22.39 18.70
N GLY A 320 4.81 -21.23 18.54
CA GLY A 320 5.42 -20.02 18.01
C GLY A 320 5.45 -18.91 19.06
N LEU A 321 6.58 -18.22 19.15
CA LEU A 321 6.76 -17.03 19.98
C LEU A 321 7.29 -15.90 19.08
N ARG A 322 6.58 -14.77 19.04
CA ARG A 322 7.00 -13.60 18.28
C ARG A 322 7.07 -12.39 19.20
N PHE A 323 8.20 -11.73 19.16
CA PHE A 323 8.44 -10.42 19.75
C PHE A 323 8.39 -9.38 18.63
N ALA A 324 7.34 -8.60 18.58
CA ALA A 324 7.18 -7.53 17.63
C ALA A 324 7.80 -6.25 18.19
N ASP A 325 8.46 -5.47 17.33
CA ASP A 325 9.11 -4.18 17.64
C ASP A 325 9.90 -4.22 18.97
N VAL A 326 10.89 -5.09 19.02
CA VAL A 326 11.71 -5.35 20.22
C VAL A 326 12.26 -4.05 20.84
N PHE A 327 12.59 -3.07 20.01
CA PHE A 327 13.19 -1.79 20.45
C PHE A 327 12.15 -0.70 20.75
N LYS A 328 10.83 -0.96 20.54
CA LYS A 328 9.75 0.02 20.64
C LYS A 328 10.04 1.29 19.82
N SER A 329 10.43 1.07 18.58
CA SER A 329 10.92 2.11 17.67
C SER A 329 9.87 2.57 16.64
N GLN A 330 8.66 2.00 16.68
CA GLN A 330 7.57 2.39 15.80
C GLN A 330 6.88 3.65 16.35
N GLU A 331 7.34 4.79 15.89
CA GLU A 331 6.74 6.08 16.17
C GLU A 331 6.50 6.81 14.85
N PHE A 332 5.28 7.26 14.63
CA PHE A 332 4.96 8.10 13.49
C PHE A 332 5.12 9.56 13.89
N LYS A 333 6.04 10.25 13.22
CA LYS A 333 6.33 11.66 13.50
C LYS A 333 6.39 12.46 12.21
N VAL A 334 5.65 13.55 12.16
CA VAL A 334 5.66 14.53 11.06
C VAL A 334 6.07 15.87 11.61
N ASN A 335 7.09 16.47 11.03
CA ASN A 335 7.51 17.82 11.28
C ASN A 335 6.92 18.70 10.17
N VAL A 336 5.96 19.54 10.51
CA VAL A 336 5.38 20.53 9.59
C VAL A 336 6.18 21.83 9.75
N ASN A 337 6.59 22.39 8.62
CA ASN A 337 7.29 23.67 8.56
C ASN A 337 6.64 24.51 7.46
N ASP A 338 5.57 25.20 7.83
CA ASP A 338 4.81 26.10 6.96
C ASP A 338 5.24 27.54 7.29
N PRO A 339 5.23 28.50 6.33
CA PRO A 339 5.53 29.90 6.61
C PRO A 339 4.68 30.53 7.72
N SER A 340 3.47 29.99 7.94
CA SER A 340 2.52 30.51 8.93
C SER A 340 2.66 29.87 10.33
N TYR A 341 3.21 28.66 10.41
CA TYR A 341 3.34 27.92 11.68
C TYR A 341 4.33 26.75 11.56
N THR A 342 4.82 26.33 12.71
CA THR A 342 5.62 25.10 12.83
C THR A 342 4.90 24.15 13.80
N GLU A 343 4.80 22.89 13.43
CA GLU A 343 4.16 21.86 14.24
C GLU A 343 4.94 20.56 14.22
N VAL A 344 4.96 19.87 15.33
CA VAL A 344 5.47 18.50 15.45
C VAL A 344 4.31 17.61 15.84
N PHE A 345 3.85 16.79 14.90
CA PHE A 345 2.85 15.78 15.17
C PHE A 345 3.54 14.45 15.46
N THR A 346 3.26 13.87 16.63
CA THR A 346 3.79 12.56 17.02
C THR A 346 2.65 11.63 17.41
N ARG A 347 2.68 10.41 16.87
CA ARG A 347 1.77 9.34 17.24
C ARG A 347 2.57 8.08 17.56
N GLY A 348 2.62 7.74 18.84
CA GLY A 348 3.16 6.47 19.31
C GLY A 348 2.13 5.34 19.16
N PHE A 349 2.63 4.15 18.85
CA PHE A 349 1.82 2.93 18.85
C PHE A 349 2.28 2.03 20.00
N ASP A 350 1.35 1.26 20.55
CA ASP A 350 1.73 0.15 21.42
C ASP A 350 2.18 -1.04 20.55
N SER A 351 3.36 -0.88 19.95
CA SER A 351 3.91 -1.75 18.90
C SER A 351 4.71 -2.91 19.48
N ARG A 352 5.24 -2.77 20.71
CA ARG A 352 6.03 -3.82 21.36
C ARG A 352 5.12 -4.86 21.98
N ASN A 353 4.88 -5.94 21.23
CA ASN A 353 3.97 -7.00 21.62
C ASN A 353 4.65 -8.37 21.60
N VAL A 354 4.21 -9.25 22.48
CA VAL A 354 4.61 -10.65 22.50
C VAL A 354 3.42 -11.50 22.12
N PHE A 355 3.59 -12.32 21.10
CA PHE A 355 2.56 -13.23 20.62
C PHE A 355 2.99 -14.67 20.87
N LEU A 356 2.14 -15.44 21.55
CA LEU A 356 2.25 -16.90 21.66
C LEU A 356 1.23 -17.54 20.73
N THR A 357 1.70 -18.38 19.82
CA THR A 357 0.85 -19.14 18.90
C THR A 357 0.99 -20.62 19.17
N LEU A 358 -0.12 -21.31 19.41
CA LEU A 358 -0.19 -22.75 19.56
C LEU A 358 -1.03 -23.32 18.42
N THR A 359 -0.45 -24.19 17.60
CA THR A 359 -1.16 -24.84 16.50
C THR A 359 -1.10 -26.34 16.68
N TRP A 360 -2.25 -26.97 16.95
CA TRP A 360 -2.37 -28.41 17.03
C TRP A 360 -3.00 -28.96 15.76
N LYS A 361 -2.32 -29.94 15.14
CA LYS A 361 -2.77 -30.60 13.91
C LYS A 361 -3.49 -31.90 14.25
N PHE A 362 -4.75 -32.00 13.87
CA PHE A 362 -5.56 -33.21 14.07
C PHE A 362 -5.73 -33.95 12.73
N GLY A 363 -5.89 -35.27 12.80
CA GLY A 363 -6.19 -36.13 11.66
C GLY A 363 -4.95 -36.67 10.95
N THR A 364 -5.20 -37.44 9.90
CA THR A 364 -4.17 -37.97 9.00
C THR A 364 -3.95 -37.01 7.84
N ASP A 365 -2.68 -36.79 7.46
CA ASP A 365 -2.30 -36.07 6.24
C ASP A 365 -2.82 -36.84 4.99
N ASN A 366 -4.06 -36.64 4.63
CA ASN A 366 -4.51 -36.96 3.28
C ASN A 366 -3.83 -35.99 2.33
N LYS A 367 -2.75 -36.43 1.70
CA LYS A 367 -2.07 -35.72 0.61
C LYS A 367 -2.97 -35.67 -0.63
N GLN A 368 -4.12 -34.99 -0.52
CA GLN A 368 -4.78 -34.51 -1.72
C GLN A 368 -3.87 -33.42 -2.31
N LYS A 369 -3.27 -33.72 -3.45
CA LYS A 369 -2.61 -32.70 -4.28
C LYS A 369 -3.65 -31.62 -4.57
N SER A 370 -3.60 -30.53 -3.82
CA SER A 370 -4.38 -29.34 -4.16
C SER A 370 -4.00 -28.97 -5.61
N PRO A 371 -4.97 -28.76 -6.49
CA PRO A 371 -4.65 -28.27 -7.84
C PRO A 371 -3.84 -26.97 -7.69
N PRO A 372 -2.86 -26.72 -8.56
CA PRO A 372 -2.04 -25.54 -8.47
C PRO A 372 -2.97 -24.32 -8.49
N ARG A 373 -2.94 -23.50 -7.41
CA ARG A 373 -3.64 -22.22 -7.39
C ARG A 373 -3.10 -21.39 -8.56
N ARG A 374 -3.91 -21.16 -9.58
CA ARG A 374 -3.61 -20.16 -10.61
C ARG A 374 -3.36 -18.83 -9.89
N ARG A 375 -2.13 -18.38 -9.92
CA ARG A 375 -1.77 -17.05 -9.43
C ARG A 375 -2.53 -16.06 -10.30
N GLN A 376 -3.51 -15.36 -9.72
CA GLN A 376 -4.15 -14.23 -10.39
C GLN A 376 -3.10 -13.12 -10.47
N GLN A 377 -2.55 -12.95 -11.67
CA GLN A 377 -1.44 -12.02 -11.94
C GLN A 377 -1.88 -10.54 -11.89
N ASN A 378 -3.19 -10.29 -11.73
CA ASN A 378 -3.80 -8.95 -11.84
C ASN A 378 -4.21 -8.31 -10.50
N ASP A 379 -4.00 -8.97 -9.35
CA ASP A 379 -4.41 -8.43 -8.04
C ASP A 379 -3.53 -7.27 -7.53
N ALA A 380 -2.40 -6.98 -8.19
CA ALA A 380 -1.50 -5.91 -7.77
C ALA A 380 -2.06 -4.49 -8.01
N GLN A 381 -3.03 -4.36 -8.94
CA GLN A 381 -3.63 -3.06 -9.25
C GLN A 381 -4.80 -2.70 -8.33
N ASP A 382 -5.43 -3.71 -7.71
CA ASP A 382 -6.60 -3.53 -6.84
C ASP A 382 -6.24 -3.57 -5.35
N ARG A 383 -5.00 -3.85 -5.00
CA ARG A 383 -4.55 -3.64 -3.62
C ARG A 383 -4.47 -2.15 -3.38
N PRO A 384 -5.14 -1.62 -2.34
CA PRO A 384 -4.77 -0.32 -1.84
C PRO A 384 -3.24 -0.37 -1.66
N THR A 385 -2.52 0.55 -2.23
CA THR A 385 -1.18 0.83 -1.70
C THR A 385 -1.46 1.12 -0.23
N ASP A 386 -1.08 0.20 0.64
CA ASP A 386 -1.08 0.44 2.08
C ASP A 386 -0.10 1.59 2.35
N GLY A 387 -0.50 2.74 1.88
CA GLY A 387 -0.11 3.98 2.47
C GLY A 387 -0.63 3.84 3.89
N ILE A 388 0.27 3.76 4.83
CA ILE A 388 0.04 3.70 6.25
C ILE A 388 -1.13 4.65 6.54
N GLY A 389 -2.37 4.11 6.45
CA GLY A 389 -3.59 4.84 6.73
C GLY A 389 -3.67 5.00 8.23
N PHE A 390 -3.50 6.21 8.68
CA PHE A 390 -3.69 6.64 10.06
C PHE A 390 -5.04 7.29 10.23
#